data_ffd7c5d9ffc9c80b43da77c04fcfbd42
#
_entry.id   ffd7c5d9ffc9c80b43da77c04fcfbd42
#
_cell.length_a   1.000
_cell.length_b   1.000
_cell.length_c   1.000
_cell.angle_alpha   90.00
_cell.angle_beta   90.00
_cell.angle_gamma   90.00
#
_symmetry.space_group_name_H-M   'P 1'
#
loop_
_entity.id
_entity.type
_entity.pdbx_description
1 polymer ?
#
loop_
_entity_poly.entity_id
_entity_poly.type
_entity_poly.pdbx_seq_one_letter_code
_entity_poly.pdbx_strand_id
1 'polypeptide(L)'
;MNDKNIIVNKPEPKPGILERGDLFAIAVGMVIGSGMVTLIGPAMAYTGYSVWLAYLTAIVMGFFMVFPYIILGGTMRVAGGPYSIVTNLSGVSTGGLVAYTKLVTPILNSSFALALGLYLNNLLPGITVKALAIAGVVILFVLNLLGMDIFAKVSKILSTVLLITMVLYVVFGLTQIRQPIFNFSGDKMFTGGFKGFMLAALLLINSANGYYNVLWYGKDAKRATKDVPFAAMSCVPCLLFIYVGLAMVTGGVLPHDEVAGVETILPAAQEILPGIVYKLFMIGGPIMAIITTLNGVFNDVRYPIAQAAKDGWLPKGILKENRFGAPYLIYTYTLIVVLLPIIFDMSFVTITNIFQVITFFMNVTVVYAISRLPKKYPDTWKKNKFHLSSAGLYVFCTISIIIYTIIFIKGIFSIKLVYAVSAVIVMVALILIGVYLTRKGGIRIETSIWQPAEEEKNE
;
A
#
# COMPACT_ATOMS: atom_id res chain seq x y z
N MET A 1 -32.49 -9.85 -12.27
CA MET A 1 -31.92 -8.91 -11.29
C MET A 1 -33.06 -8.53 -10.36
N ASN A 2 -32.94 -8.81 -9.07
CA ASN A 2 -34.02 -8.44 -8.15
C ASN A 2 -34.04 -6.91 -8.02
N ASP A 3 -35.20 -6.28 -8.22
CA ASP A 3 -35.46 -4.83 -8.07
C ASP A 3 -35.15 -4.23 -6.68
N LYS A 4 -34.51 -4.99 -5.81
CA LYS A 4 -34.20 -4.60 -4.44
C LYS A 4 -32.90 -3.77 -4.28
N ASN A 5 -32.03 -3.78 -5.29
CA ASN A 5 -30.74 -3.05 -5.25
C ASN A 5 -30.73 -2.02 -6.40
N ILE A 6 -30.62 -0.76 -6.07
CA ILE A 6 -30.75 0.37 -7.01
C ILE A 6 -29.39 1.03 -7.19
N ILE A 7 -29.01 1.33 -8.44
CA ILE A 7 -27.87 2.20 -8.75
C ILE A 7 -28.40 3.62 -8.91
N VAL A 8 -27.91 4.53 -8.06
CA VAL A 8 -28.26 5.95 -8.08
C VAL A 8 -27.14 6.73 -8.76
N ASN A 9 -27.45 7.30 -9.92
CA ASN A 9 -26.50 8.18 -10.59
C ASN A 9 -26.37 9.50 -9.84
N LYS A 10 -25.13 9.84 -9.45
CA LYS A 10 -24.80 11.14 -8.87
C LYS A 10 -23.90 11.93 -9.80
N PRO A 11 -24.04 13.26 -9.85
CA PRO A 11 -23.15 14.12 -10.62
C PRO A 11 -21.71 14.00 -10.08
N GLU A 12 -20.76 14.32 -10.95
CA GLU A 12 -19.36 14.41 -10.56
C GLU A 12 -19.20 15.46 -9.45
N PRO A 13 -18.40 15.19 -8.40
CA PRO A 13 -18.10 16.19 -7.38
C PRO A 13 -17.25 17.32 -7.98
N LYS A 14 -17.36 18.52 -7.40
CA LYS A 14 -16.47 19.64 -7.74
C LYS A 14 -15.01 19.22 -7.67
N PRO A 15 -14.12 19.88 -8.45
CA PRO A 15 -12.67 19.66 -8.34
C PRO A 15 -12.20 19.78 -6.89
N GLY A 16 -11.29 18.90 -6.49
CA GLY A 16 -10.70 18.92 -5.15
C GLY A 16 -9.58 19.96 -5.03
N ILE A 17 -8.87 19.89 -3.93
CA ILE A 17 -7.81 20.85 -3.57
C ILE A 17 -6.40 20.31 -3.85
N LEU A 18 -6.23 18.99 -3.98
CA LEU A 18 -4.92 18.35 -4.13
C LEU A 18 -4.36 18.60 -5.54
N GLU A 19 -3.17 19.16 -5.59
CA GLU A 19 -2.41 19.36 -6.81
C GLU A 19 -1.47 18.18 -7.08
N ARG A 20 -0.86 18.16 -8.27
CA ARG A 20 0.06 17.11 -8.72
C ARG A 20 1.19 16.81 -7.72
N GLY A 21 1.79 17.86 -7.13
CA GLY A 21 2.86 17.74 -6.16
C GLY A 21 2.40 17.11 -4.84
N ASP A 22 1.17 17.41 -4.41
CA ASP A 22 0.58 16.83 -3.20
C ASP A 22 0.28 15.35 -3.39
N LEU A 23 -0.29 15.01 -4.56
CA LEU A 23 -0.58 13.61 -4.95
C LEU A 23 0.70 12.79 -5.08
N PHE A 24 1.77 13.34 -5.65
CA PHE A 24 3.08 12.68 -5.72
C PHE A 24 3.65 12.43 -4.31
N ALA A 25 3.62 13.44 -3.43
CA ALA A 25 4.09 13.29 -2.06
C ALA A 25 3.28 12.23 -1.28
N ILE A 26 1.95 12.18 -1.48
CA ILE A 26 1.08 11.14 -0.91
C ILE A 26 1.46 9.76 -1.48
N ALA A 27 1.61 9.62 -2.80
CA ALA A 27 1.96 8.35 -3.45
C ALA A 27 3.31 7.81 -2.96
N VAL A 28 4.32 8.68 -2.89
CA VAL A 28 5.65 8.37 -2.32
C VAL A 28 5.53 7.94 -0.87
N GLY A 29 4.82 8.72 -0.04
CA GLY A 29 4.63 8.39 1.38
C GLY A 29 3.88 7.09 1.63
N MET A 30 2.98 6.68 0.73
CA MET A 30 2.23 5.43 0.84
C MET A 30 3.03 4.20 0.37
N VAL A 31 4.04 4.36 -0.45
CA VAL A 31 4.87 3.26 -0.92
C VAL A 31 6.20 3.19 -0.20
N ILE A 32 6.88 4.31 0.03
CA ILE A 32 8.15 4.35 0.75
C ILE A 32 7.87 4.28 2.25
N GLY A 33 7.74 3.08 2.77
CA GLY A 33 7.35 2.80 4.14
C GLY A 33 8.26 1.80 4.84
N SER A 34 7.72 1.15 5.88
CA SER A 34 8.47 0.22 6.71
C SER A 34 9.10 -0.93 5.95
N GLY A 35 8.41 -1.46 4.93
CA GLY A 35 8.89 -2.62 4.17
C GLY A 35 10.27 -2.40 3.52
N MET A 36 10.56 -1.18 3.07
CA MET A 36 11.84 -0.81 2.50
C MET A 36 12.99 -0.92 3.54
N VAL A 37 12.72 -0.61 4.79
CA VAL A 37 13.74 -0.54 5.84
C VAL A 37 13.76 -1.76 6.77
N THR A 38 12.78 -2.66 6.66
CA THR A 38 12.68 -3.86 7.52
C THR A 38 12.80 -5.19 6.76
N LEU A 39 12.61 -5.21 5.44
CA LEU A 39 12.56 -6.46 4.68
C LEU A 39 13.85 -6.81 3.94
N ILE A 40 14.83 -5.91 3.83
CA ILE A 40 16.07 -6.17 3.09
C ILE A 40 16.87 -7.28 3.75
N GLY A 41 17.12 -7.22 5.05
CA GLY A 41 17.86 -8.25 5.77
C GLY A 41 17.16 -9.62 5.76
N PRO A 42 15.85 -9.71 6.08
CA PRO A 42 15.08 -10.94 5.88
C PRO A 42 15.10 -11.49 4.45
N ALA A 43 15.05 -10.63 3.42
CA ALA A 43 15.17 -11.05 2.04
C ALA A 43 16.59 -11.56 1.73
N MET A 44 17.62 -10.91 2.29
CA MET A 44 19.03 -11.31 2.13
C MET A 44 19.30 -12.69 2.73
N ALA A 45 18.58 -13.09 3.80
CA ALA A 45 18.65 -14.45 4.34
C ALA A 45 18.17 -15.53 3.34
N TYR A 46 17.27 -15.18 2.42
CA TYR A 46 16.82 -16.10 1.36
C TYR A 46 17.73 -16.13 0.15
N THR A 47 18.37 -15.01 -0.22
CA THR A 47 18.99 -14.89 -1.55
C THR A 47 20.46 -14.43 -1.52
N GLY A 48 20.99 -14.01 -0.37
CA GLY A 48 22.34 -13.50 -0.26
C GLY A 48 22.50 -12.11 -0.88
N TYR A 49 23.69 -11.84 -1.46
CA TYR A 49 24.01 -10.54 -2.05
C TYR A 49 23.16 -10.16 -3.27
N SER A 50 22.43 -11.09 -3.87
CA SER A 50 21.48 -10.80 -4.95
C SER A 50 20.19 -10.11 -4.49
N VAL A 51 20.10 -9.70 -3.22
CA VAL A 51 18.93 -9.01 -2.66
C VAL A 51 18.53 -7.76 -3.45
N TRP A 52 19.49 -7.02 -4.02
CA TRP A 52 19.20 -5.87 -4.88
C TRP A 52 18.52 -6.26 -6.20
N LEU A 53 18.90 -7.41 -6.81
CA LEU A 53 18.21 -7.97 -7.97
C LEU A 53 16.81 -8.48 -7.60
N ALA A 54 16.66 -9.08 -6.41
CA ALA A 54 15.35 -9.49 -5.90
C ALA A 54 14.44 -8.26 -5.70
N TYR A 55 14.99 -7.13 -5.26
CA TYR A 55 14.23 -5.88 -5.15
C TYR A 55 13.84 -5.33 -6.53
N LEU A 56 14.76 -5.31 -7.47
CA LEU A 56 14.47 -4.91 -8.86
C LEU A 56 13.33 -5.78 -9.44
N THR A 57 13.41 -7.09 -9.24
CA THR A 57 12.37 -8.05 -9.67
C THR A 57 11.04 -7.75 -8.98
N ALA A 58 11.05 -7.46 -7.69
CA ALA A 58 9.86 -7.10 -6.91
C ALA A 58 9.20 -5.81 -7.44
N ILE A 59 10.00 -4.79 -7.81
CA ILE A 59 9.48 -3.54 -8.39
C ILE A 59 8.84 -3.81 -9.76
N VAL A 60 9.48 -4.63 -10.61
CA VAL A 60 8.92 -5.00 -11.91
C VAL A 60 7.62 -5.78 -11.75
N MET A 61 7.57 -6.77 -10.86
CA MET A 61 6.33 -7.50 -10.55
C MET A 61 5.26 -6.56 -9.98
N GLY A 62 5.64 -5.67 -9.06
CA GLY A 62 4.76 -4.64 -8.50
C GLY A 62 4.20 -3.70 -9.56
N PHE A 63 5.02 -3.30 -10.54
CA PHE A 63 4.56 -2.50 -11.67
C PHE A 63 3.45 -3.22 -12.47
N PHE A 64 3.61 -4.50 -12.79
CA PHE A 64 2.56 -5.28 -13.46
C PHE A 64 1.27 -5.34 -12.63
N MET A 65 1.37 -5.41 -11.30
CA MET A 65 0.20 -5.40 -10.42
C MET A 65 -0.51 -4.04 -10.40
N VAL A 66 0.24 -2.94 -10.46
CA VAL A 66 -0.27 -1.56 -10.29
C VAL A 66 -0.73 -0.96 -11.61
N PHE A 67 -0.16 -1.37 -12.74
CA PHE A 67 -0.43 -0.73 -14.02
C PHE A 67 -1.92 -0.72 -14.43
N PRO A 68 -2.73 -1.77 -14.20
CA PRO A 68 -4.19 -1.70 -14.41
C PRO A 68 -4.87 -0.56 -13.64
N TYR A 69 -4.43 -0.29 -12.40
CA TYR A 69 -4.96 0.82 -11.60
C TYR A 69 -4.58 2.18 -12.19
N ILE A 70 -3.34 2.33 -12.70
CA ILE A 70 -2.89 3.57 -13.35
C ILE A 70 -3.75 3.86 -14.58
N ILE A 71 -4.03 2.84 -15.39
CA ILE A 71 -4.92 2.97 -16.55
C ILE A 71 -6.33 3.38 -16.11
N LEU A 72 -6.86 2.76 -15.07
CA LEU A 72 -8.16 3.15 -14.53
C LEU A 72 -8.16 4.63 -14.07
N GLY A 73 -7.13 5.05 -13.32
CA GLY A 73 -6.98 6.43 -12.84
C GLY A 73 -6.88 7.46 -13.96
N GLY A 74 -6.27 7.09 -15.10
CA GLY A 74 -6.23 7.93 -16.31
C GLY A 74 -7.53 7.94 -17.12
N THR A 75 -8.45 7.01 -16.84
CA THR A 75 -9.74 6.90 -17.53
C THR A 75 -10.87 7.49 -16.71
N MET A 76 -10.86 7.31 -15.39
CA MET A 76 -11.97 7.60 -14.50
C MET A 76 -11.48 8.28 -13.22
N ARG A 77 -12.26 9.24 -12.72
CA ARG A 77 -12.12 9.79 -11.38
C ARG A 77 -12.72 8.84 -10.35
N VAL A 78 -11.94 8.36 -9.40
CA VAL A 78 -12.35 7.37 -8.38
C VAL A 78 -12.46 8.04 -7.00
N ALA A 79 -13.56 7.81 -6.29
CA ALA A 79 -13.80 8.43 -4.98
C ALA A 79 -13.81 7.47 -3.79
N GLY A 80 -14.18 6.23 -3.96
CA GLY A 80 -14.36 5.25 -2.88
C GLY A 80 -13.40 4.07 -2.94
N GLY A 81 -12.22 4.27 -3.54
CA GLY A 81 -11.19 3.25 -3.64
C GLY A 81 -11.63 1.95 -4.31
N PRO A 82 -11.08 0.80 -3.88
CA PRO A 82 -11.37 -0.49 -4.49
C PRO A 82 -12.84 -0.87 -4.42
N TYR A 83 -13.58 -0.42 -3.41
CA TYR A 83 -15.02 -0.63 -3.30
C TYR A 83 -15.77 0.01 -4.48
N SER A 84 -15.48 1.27 -4.79
CA SER A 84 -16.08 1.99 -5.92
C SER A 84 -15.75 1.37 -7.27
N ILE A 85 -14.52 0.90 -7.46
CA ILE A 85 -14.11 0.20 -8.68
C ILE A 85 -14.98 -1.03 -8.90
N VAL A 86 -15.11 -1.88 -7.89
CA VAL A 86 -15.83 -3.14 -8.01
C VAL A 86 -17.34 -2.92 -8.18
N THR A 87 -17.94 -2.06 -7.38
CA THR A 87 -19.39 -1.81 -7.46
C THR A 87 -19.82 -1.21 -8.79
N ASN A 88 -19.05 -0.23 -9.28
CA ASN A 88 -19.41 0.45 -10.53
C ASN A 88 -19.02 -0.37 -11.78
N LEU A 89 -17.95 -1.18 -11.76
CA LEU A 89 -17.49 -1.96 -12.91
C LEU A 89 -18.03 -3.40 -12.93
N SER A 90 -18.24 -4.04 -11.78
CA SER A 90 -18.66 -5.46 -11.70
C SER A 90 -20.05 -5.66 -11.10
N GLY A 91 -20.60 -4.67 -10.43
CA GLY A 91 -21.96 -4.67 -9.89
C GLY A 91 -22.05 -4.90 -8.39
N VAL A 92 -23.28 -4.86 -7.86
CA VAL A 92 -23.58 -4.83 -6.42
C VAL A 92 -23.11 -6.09 -5.70
N SER A 93 -23.29 -7.27 -6.32
CA SER A 93 -23.02 -8.56 -5.67
C SER A 93 -21.55 -8.76 -5.27
N THR A 94 -20.60 -8.16 -5.99
CA THR A 94 -19.18 -8.19 -5.68
C THR A 94 -18.75 -7.07 -4.75
N GLY A 95 -19.55 -6.02 -4.62
CA GLY A 95 -19.29 -4.87 -3.75
C GLY A 95 -19.22 -5.24 -2.27
N GLY A 96 -20.09 -6.16 -1.82
CA GLY A 96 -20.10 -6.63 -0.44
C GLY A 96 -18.80 -7.29 -0.01
N LEU A 97 -18.19 -8.09 -0.89
CA LEU A 97 -16.87 -8.68 -0.63
C LEU A 97 -15.85 -7.60 -0.29
N VAL A 98 -15.76 -6.56 -1.12
CA VAL A 98 -14.77 -5.49 -0.92
C VAL A 98 -15.11 -4.64 0.30
N ALA A 99 -16.40 -4.32 0.53
CA ALA A 99 -16.84 -3.54 1.69
C ALA A 99 -16.39 -4.19 3.00
N TYR A 100 -16.63 -5.48 3.16
CA TYR A 100 -16.28 -6.20 4.40
C TYR A 100 -14.80 -6.53 4.49
N THR A 101 -14.13 -6.87 3.38
CA THR A 101 -12.68 -7.09 3.41
C THR A 101 -11.93 -5.81 3.80
N LYS A 102 -12.39 -4.63 3.37
CA LYS A 102 -11.79 -3.35 3.76
C LYS A 102 -11.88 -3.04 5.25
N LEU A 103 -12.82 -3.62 5.97
CA LEU A 103 -12.85 -3.52 7.44
C LEU A 103 -11.63 -4.22 8.09
N VAL A 104 -11.12 -5.29 7.51
CA VAL A 104 -10.00 -6.04 8.10
C VAL A 104 -8.64 -5.54 7.61
N THR A 105 -8.58 -4.83 6.48
CA THR A 105 -7.29 -4.38 5.91
C THR A 105 -6.41 -3.52 6.84
N PRO A 106 -6.94 -2.75 7.82
CA PRO A 106 -6.09 -2.01 8.74
C PRO A 106 -5.12 -2.87 9.55
N ILE A 107 -5.36 -4.18 9.65
CA ILE A 107 -4.48 -5.11 10.38
C ILE A 107 -3.02 -5.05 9.89
N LEU A 108 -2.78 -4.79 8.59
CA LEU A 108 -1.42 -4.64 8.05
C LEU A 108 -0.63 -3.52 8.75
N ASN A 109 -1.32 -2.50 9.20
CA ASN A 109 -0.69 -1.30 9.77
C ASN A 109 -0.11 -1.54 11.17
N SER A 110 -0.51 -2.62 11.81
CA SER A 110 0.13 -3.10 13.04
C SER A 110 1.60 -3.45 12.80
N SER A 111 1.92 -4.03 11.63
CA SER A 111 3.31 -4.32 11.27
C SER A 111 4.13 -3.03 11.09
N PHE A 112 3.54 -2.00 10.46
CA PHE A 112 4.19 -0.70 10.32
C PHE A 112 4.37 0.00 11.67
N ALA A 113 3.40 -0.11 12.57
CA ALA A 113 3.52 0.42 13.92
C ALA A 113 4.61 -0.28 14.74
N LEU A 114 4.73 -1.61 14.64
CA LEU A 114 5.82 -2.37 15.27
C LEU A 114 7.19 -1.96 14.70
N ALA A 115 7.29 -1.75 13.38
CA ALA A 115 8.50 -1.23 12.77
C ALA A 115 8.85 0.17 13.31
N LEU A 116 7.86 1.07 13.47
CA LEU A 116 8.07 2.39 14.08
C LEU A 116 8.62 2.23 15.50
N GLY A 117 8.01 1.36 16.31
CA GLY A 117 8.47 1.06 17.66
C GLY A 117 9.92 0.55 17.70
N LEU A 118 10.29 -0.33 16.76
CA LEU A 118 11.64 -0.88 16.65
C LEU A 118 12.68 0.22 16.36
N TYR A 119 12.40 1.12 15.41
CA TYR A 119 13.30 2.23 15.09
C TYR A 119 13.35 3.29 16.21
N LEU A 120 12.22 3.60 16.83
CA LEU A 120 12.19 4.53 17.98
C LEU A 120 12.91 3.97 19.21
N ASN A 121 12.88 2.66 19.43
CA ASN A 121 13.61 2.02 20.53
C ASN A 121 15.12 2.22 20.44
N ASN A 122 15.69 2.32 19.22
CA ASN A 122 17.09 2.68 19.03
C ASN A 122 17.42 4.11 19.49
N LEU A 123 16.45 5.03 19.50
CA LEU A 123 16.60 6.40 20.03
C LEU A 123 16.27 6.47 21.51
N LEU A 124 15.34 5.65 21.98
CA LEU A 124 14.78 5.65 23.32
C LEU A 124 14.82 4.24 23.94
N PRO A 125 16.03 3.71 24.23
CA PRO A 125 16.22 2.31 24.65
C PRO A 125 15.57 1.96 25.99
N GLY A 126 15.15 2.96 26.77
CA GLY A 126 14.42 2.75 28.04
C GLY A 126 12.91 2.43 27.89
N ILE A 127 12.35 2.51 26.67
CA ILE A 127 10.93 2.30 26.40
C ILE A 127 10.75 1.10 25.48
N THR A 128 9.83 0.21 25.79
CA THR A 128 9.61 -1.02 25.00
C THR A 128 9.12 -0.70 23.58
N VAL A 129 9.51 -1.54 22.59
CA VAL A 129 9.05 -1.46 21.20
C VAL A 129 7.52 -1.37 21.11
N LYS A 130 6.82 -2.21 21.90
CA LYS A 130 5.36 -2.25 21.97
C LYS A 130 4.76 -0.91 22.44
N ALA A 131 5.30 -0.31 23.48
CA ALA A 131 4.83 0.97 23.99
C ALA A 131 5.04 2.10 22.98
N LEU A 132 6.21 2.14 22.33
CA LEU A 132 6.53 3.12 21.29
C LEU A 132 5.65 2.95 20.04
N ALA A 133 5.35 1.71 19.64
CA ALA A 133 4.43 1.41 18.55
C ALA A 133 3.01 1.94 18.85
N ILE A 134 2.49 1.65 20.04
CA ILE A 134 1.17 2.13 20.48
C ILE A 134 1.14 3.66 20.52
N ALA A 135 2.12 4.29 21.13
CA ALA A 135 2.21 5.76 21.23
C ALA A 135 2.25 6.41 19.84
N GLY A 136 3.05 5.87 18.92
CA GLY A 136 3.15 6.35 17.53
C GLY A 136 1.81 6.31 16.80
N VAL A 137 1.09 5.20 16.87
CA VAL A 137 -0.23 5.04 16.22
C VAL A 137 -1.26 5.99 16.85
N VAL A 138 -1.27 6.15 18.17
CA VAL A 138 -2.19 7.06 18.87
C VAL A 138 -1.93 8.51 18.48
N ILE A 139 -0.66 8.93 18.39
CA ILE A 139 -0.31 10.29 17.93
C ILE A 139 -0.83 10.52 16.50
N LEU A 140 -0.60 9.56 15.60
CA LEU A 140 -1.06 9.66 14.21
C LEU A 140 -2.60 9.65 14.11
N PHE A 141 -3.27 8.86 14.94
CA PHE A 141 -4.74 8.90 15.04
C PHE A 141 -5.22 10.32 15.40
N VAL A 142 -4.64 10.95 16.44
CA VAL A 142 -4.99 12.32 16.85
C VAL A 142 -4.73 13.32 15.72
N LEU A 143 -3.59 13.21 15.02
CA LEU A 143 -3.27 14.07 13.87
C LEU A 143 -4.29 13.93 12.73
N ASN A 144 -4.75 12.72 12.42
CA ASN A 144 -5.76 12.50 11.38
C ASN A 144 -7.15 13.06 11.76
N LEU A 145 -7.45 13.20 13.06
CA LEU A 145 -8.67 13.88 13.51
C LEU A 145 -8.69 15.39 13.20
N LEU A 146 -7.54 15.99 12.85
CA LEU A 146 -7.45 17.41 12.49
C LEU A 146 -7.82 17.72 11.02
N GLY A 147 -8.16 16.70 10.23
CA GLY A 147 -8.71 16.85 8.89
C GLY A 147 -7.72 16.76 7.74
N MET A 148 -8.26 16.80 6.50
CA MET A 148 -7.51 16.50 5.27
C MET A 148 -6.43 17.54 4.94
N ASP A 149 -6.68 18.82 5.19
CA ASP A 149 -5.71 19.88 4.86
C ASP A 149 -4.41 19.73 5.65
N ILE A 150 -4.53 19.41 6.95
CA ILE A 150 -3.37 19.19 7.83
C ILE A 150 -2.68 17.89 7.41
N PHE A 151 -3.45 16.84 7.13
CA PHE A 151 -2.90 15.58 6.60
C PHE A 151 -2.03 15.79 5.35
N ALA A 152 -2.52 16.53 4.35
CA ALA A 152 -1.80 16.75 3.10
C ALA A 152 -0.50 17.55 3.31
N LYS A 153 -0.55 18.63 4.10
CA LYS A 153 0.63 19.44 4.45
C LYS A 153 1.69 18.63 5.19
N VAL A 154 1.28 17.87 6.19
CA VAL A 154 2.18 17.00 6.97
C VAL A 154 2.80 15.94 6.06
N SER A 155 2.00 15.24 5.26
CA SER A 155 2.48 14.23 4.31
C SER A 155 3.51 14.81 3.33
N LYS A 156 3.30 16.02 2.81
CA LYS A 156 4.23 16.68 1.89
C LYS A 156 5.59 16.97 2.54
N ILE A 157 5.59 17.52 3.75
CA ILE A 157 6.82 17.81 4.50
C ILE A 157 7.57 16.51 4.80
N LEU A 158 6.89 15.52 5.38
CA LEU A 158 7.49 14.25 5.75
C LEU A 158 8.07 13.50 4.53
N SER A 159 7.32 13.45 3.41
CA SER A 159 7.78 12.78 2.19
C SER A 159 8.96 13.51 1.54
N THR A 160 9.02 14.84 1.62
CA THR A 160 10.15 15.61 1.10
C THR A 160 11.42 15.33 1.89
N VAL A 161 11.34 15.39 3.23
CA VAL A 161 12.47 15.07 4.13
C VAL A 161 12.94 13.64 3.90
N LEU A 162 11.99 12.70 3.83
CA LEU A 162 12.27 11.29 3.55
C LEU A 162 13.03 11.11 2.23
N LEU A 163 12.54 11.68 1.13
CA LEU A 163 13.17 11.53 -0.18
C LEU A 163 14.61 12.08 -0.18
N ILE A 164 14.81 13.29 0.35
CA ILE A 164 16.15 13.89 0.45
C ILE A 164 17.07 12.99 1.26
N THR A 165 16.63 12.54 2.42
CA THR A 165 17.45 11.70 3.32
C THR A 165 17.80 10.37 2.67
N MET A 166 16.85 9.70 1.99
CA MET A 166 17.11 8.42 1.33
C MET A 166 18.02 8.56 0.12
N VAL A 167 17.85 9.61 -0.69
CA VAL A 167 18.73 9.88 -1.83
C VAL A 167 20.16 10.12 -1.34
N LEU A 168 20.36 10.95 -0.32
CA LEU A 168 21.69 11.23 0.24
C LEU A 168 22.33 9.96 0.81
N TYR A 169 21.55 9.14 1.53
CA TYR A 169 22.06 7.87 2.08
C TYR A 169 22.46 6.90 0.97
N VAL A 170 21.63 6.73 -0.07
CA VAL A 170 21.96 5.84 -1.20
C VAL A 170 23.19 6.33 -1.93
N VAL A 171 23.25 7.63 -2.31
CA VAL A 171 24.41 8.18 -3.04
C VAL A 171 25.71 8.02 -2.24
N PHE A 172 25.70 8.36 -0.96
CA PHE A 172 26.86 8.21 -0.09
C PHE A 172 27.19 6.72 0.14
N GLY A 173 26.20 5.90 0.45
CA GLY A 173 26.40 4.48 0.76
C GLY A 173 26.92 3.66 -0.41
N LEU A 174 26.54 3.99 -1.65
CA LEU A 174 27.07 3.32 -2.85
C LEU A 174 28.59 3.47 -2.98
N THR A 175 29.18 4.57 -2.46
CA THR A 175 30.64 4.76 -2.43
C THR A 175 31.33 3.94 -1.33
N GLN A 176 30.58 3.37 -0.40
CA GLN A 176 31.09 2.62 0.75
C GLN A 176 30.91 1.09 0.61
N ILE A 177 30.49 0.61 -0.56
CA ILE A 177 30.34 -0.83 -0.83
C ILE A 177 31.68 -1.52 -0.77
N ARG A 178 31.78 -2.56 0.07
CA ARG A 178 33.01 -3.36 0.30
C ARG A 178 32.81 -4.82 -0.10
N GLN A 179 31.55 -5.28 -0.16
CA GLN A 179 31.21 -6.67 -0.44
C GLN A 179 31.02 -6.92 -1.94
N PRO A 180 31.25 -8.15 -2.44
CA PRO A 180 31.24 -8.48 -3.87
C PRO A 180 29.79 -8.68 -4.41
N ILE A 181 28.92 -7.67 -4.25
CA ILE A 181 27.50 -7.73 -4.65
C ILE A 181 27.28 -7.84 -6.18
N PHE A 182 28.32 -7.70 -6.97
CA PHE A 182 28.30 -7.89 -8.43
C PHE A 182 29.02 -9.15 -8.89
N ASN A 183 29.53 -9.97 -7.97
CA ASN A 183 30.17 -11.25 -8.30
C ASN A 183 29.10 -12.34 -8.43
N PHE A 184 28.54 -12.48 -9.63
CA PHE A 184 27.46 -13.44 -9.91
C PHE A 184 27.85 -14.91 -9.75
N SER A 185 29.14 -15.22 -9.74
CA SER A 185 29.69 -16.58 -9.53
C SER A 185 30.06 -16.84 -8.06
N GLY A 186 29.91 -15.86 -7.17
CA GLY A 186 30.27 -15.98 -5.76
C GLY A 186 29.26 -16.83 -4.97
N ASP A 187 29.74 -17.65 -4.05
CA ASP A 187 28.92 -18.56 -3.23
C ASP A 187 27.81 -17.89 -2.44
N LYS A 188 28.03 -16.63 -2.01
CA LYS A 188 27.02 -15.85 -1.27
C LYS A 188 26.13 -14.96 -2.16
N MET A 189 26.25 -15.04 -3.50
CA MET A 189 25.42 -14.24 -4.41
C MET A 189 23.98 -14.73 -4.46
N PHE A 190 23.77 -16.06 -4.54
CA PHE A 190 22.46 -16.70 -4.59
C PHE A 190 22.40 -17.86 -3.58
N THR A 191 22.46 -17.55 -2.27
CA THR A 191 22.56 -18.55 -1.19
C THR A 191 21.44 -19.60 -1.22
N GLY A 192 20.21 -19.20 -1.57
CA GLY A 192 19.05 -20.09 -1.71
C GLY A 192 18.75 -20.52 -3.14
N GLY A 193 19.67 -20.28 -4.09
CA GLY A 193 19.44 -20.53 -5.52
C GLY A 193 18.20 -19.78 -6.07
N PHE A 194 17.65 -20.25 -7.17
CA PHE A 194 16.47 -19.62 -7.80
C PHE A 194 15.25 -19.58 -6.86
N LYS A 195 15.03 -20.63 -6.05
CA LYS A 195 13.91 -20.69 -5.09
C LYS A 195 14.05 -19.58 -4.03
N GLY A 196 15.24 -19.44 -3.43
CA GLY A 196 15.51 -18.39 -2.45
C GLY A 196 15.35 -16.99 -3.05
N PHE A 197 15.86 -16.78 -4.26
CA PHE A 197 15.71 -15.54 -5.00
C PHE A 197 14.23 -15.15 -5.22
N MET A 198 13.40 -16.09 -5.67
CA MET A 198 11.98 -15.83 -5.86
C MET A 198 11.24 -15.59 -4.54
N LEU A 199 11.61 -16.29 -3.45
CA LEU A 199 11.04 -16.03 -2.12
C LEU A 199 11.40 -14.64 -1.60
N ALA A 200 12.62 -14.18 -1.84
CA ALA A 200 13.06 -12.83 -1.52
C ALA A 200 12.27 -11.78 -2.33
N ALA A 201 12.13 -11.96 -3.64
CA ALA A 201 11.34 -11.05 -4.49
C ALA A 201 9.87 -10.99 -4.05
N LEU A 202 9.24 -12.15 -3.75
CA LEU A 202 7.87 -12.22 -3.24
C LEU A 202 7.70 -11.62 -1.81
N LEU A 203 8.76 -11.59 -1.01
CA LEU A 203 8.75 -10.89 0.27
C LEU A 203 8.79 -9.37 0.05
N LEU A 204 9.66 -8.91 -0.83
CA LEU A 204 9.91 -7.50 -1.11
C LEU A 204 8.78 -6.82 -1.90
N ILE A 205 7.97 -7.57 -2.65
CA ILE A 205 6.88 -7.02 -3.47
C ILE A 205 5.85 -6.24 -2.63
N ASN A 206 5.69 -6.58 -1.35
CA ASN A 206 4.77 -5.88 -0.44
C ASN A 206 5.14 -4.43 -0.21
N SER A 207 6.44 -4.11 -0.28
CA SER A 207 6.92 -2.72 -0.16
C SER A 207 6.93 -1.98 -1.49
N ALA A 208 6.79 -2.67 -2.63
CA ALA A 208 7.02 -2.11 -3.95
C ALA A 208 5.74 -1.70 -4.71
N ASN A 209 4.54 -1.84 -4.15
CA ASN A 209 3.29 -1.65 -4.88
C ASN A 209 2.30 -0.64 -4.26
N GLY A 210 2.58 -0.04 -3.10
CA GLY A 210 1.66 0.83 -2.37
C GLY A 210 1.27 2.15 -3.07
N TYR A 211 2.01 2.58 -4.10
CA TYR A 211 1.78 3.88 -4.76
C TYR A 211 0.47 3.97 -5.55
N TYR A 212 -0.18 2.86 -5.91
CA TYR A 212 -1.50 2.90 -6.55
C TYR A 212 -2.61 3.45 -5.62
N ASN A 213 -2.39 3.44 -4.31
CA ASN A 213 -3.37 3.94 -3.35
C ASN A 213 -3.64 5.45 -3.51
N VAL A 214 -2.78 6.20 -4.22
CA VAL A 214 -3.07 7.58 -4.60
C VAL A 214 -4.35 7.73 -5.43
N LEU A 215 -4.82 6.66 -6.10
CA LEU A 215 -6.08 6.67 -6.84
C LEU A 215 -7.29 6.96 -5.95
N TRP A 216 -7.23 6.59 -4.67
CA TRP A 216 -8.31 6.82 -3.72
C TRP A 216 -8.57 8.30 -3.45
N TYR A 217 -7.57 9.14 -3.69
CA TYR A 217 -7.64 10.59 -3.54
C TYR A 217 -8.21 11.30 -4.79
N GLY A 218 -8.70 10.55 -5.78
CA GLY A 218 -9.30 11.11 -6.99
C GLY A 218 -10.43 12.12 -6.73
N LYS A 219 -11.22 11.91 -5.65
CA LYS A 219 -12.24 12.88 -5.24
C LYS A 219 -11.64 14.22 -4.81
N ASP A 220 -10.50 14.19 -4.13
CA ASP A 220 -9.86 15.37 -3.56
C ASP A 220 -8.80 15.97 -4.50
N ALA A 221 -8.55 15.34 -5.65
CA ALA A 221 -7.63 15.81 -6.68
C ALA A 221 -8.28 16.91 -7.54
N LYS A 222 -7.48 17.91 -7.91
CA LYS A 222 -7.89 19.02 -8.78
C LYS A 222 -8.13 18.54 -10.22
N ARG A 223 -7.21 17.77 -10.79
CA ARG A 223 -7.28 17.14 -12.12
C ARG A 223 -7.02 15.65 -12.00
N ALA A 224 -8.03 14.91 -11.54
CA ALA A 224 -7.90 13.53 -11.12
C ALA A 224 -7.30 12.62 -12.21
N THR A 225 -7.86 12.68 -13.44
CA THR A 225 -7.46 11.75 -14.53
C THR A 225 -6.10 12.07 -15.17
N LYS A 226 -5.52 13.24 -14.86
CA LYS A 226 -4.18 13.63 -15.30
C LYS A 226 -3.13 13.49 -14.20
N ASP A 227 -3.42 14.04 -13.02
CA ASP A 227 -2.42 14.22 -11.97
C ASP A 227 -2.26 12.95 -11.12
N VAL A 228 -3.32 12.17 -10.90
CA VAL A 228 -3.25 10.90 -10.14
C VAL A 228 -2.41 9.83 -10.84
N PRO A 229 -2.67 9.47 -12.13
CA PRO A 229 -1.83 8.49 -12.82
C PRO A 229 -0.39 8.98 -13.01
N PHE A 230 -0.19 10.29 -13.23
CA PHE A 230 1.15 10.87 -13.30
C PHE A 230 1.90 10.71 -11.98
N ALA A 231 1.26 11.02 -10.84
CA ALA A 231 1.85 10.86 -9.53
C ALA A 231 2.25 9.40 -9.27
N ALA A 232 1.37 8.43 -9.59
CA ALA A 232 1.67 7.02 -9.47
C ALA A 232 2.85 6.58 -10.34
N MET A 233 2.87 6.96 -11.64
CA MET A 233 3.97 6.62 -12.55
C MET A 233 5.30 7.22 -12.13
N SER A 234 5.29 8.46 -11.62
CA SER A 234 6.50 9.15 -11.17
C SER A 234 7.15 8.50 -9.94
N CYS A 235 6.41 7.65 -9.21
CA CYS A 235 7.00 6.87 -8.11
C CYS A 235 7.95 5.78 -8.61
N VAL A 236 7.74 5.20 -9.80
CA VAL A 236 8.54 4.06 -10.29
C VAL A 236 10.04 4.37 -10.38
N PRO A 237 10.50 5.46 -11.02
CA PRO A 237 11.91 5.85 -11.00
C PRO A 237 12.46 6.06 -9.58
N CYS A 238 11.67 6.67 -8.69
CA CYS A 238 12.06 6.87 -7.29
C CYS A 238 12.27 5.53 -6.58
N LEU A 239 11.37 4.56 -6.79
CA LEU A 239 11.47 3.23 -6.21
C LEU A 239 12.69 2.47 -6.74
N LEU A 240 12.95 2.52 -8.04
CA LEU A 240 14.13 1.90 -8.64
C LEU A 240 15.41 2.44 -8.01
N PHE A 241 15.54 3.76 -7.93
CA PHE A 241 16.74 4.37 -7.37
C PHE A 241 16.88 4.09 -5.87
N ILE A 242 15.84 4.37 -5.08
CA ILE A 242 15.91 4.29 -3.62
C ILE A 242 15.96 2.83 -3.15
N TYR A 243 15.09 1.96 -3.64
CA TYR A 243 14.96 0.60 -3.11
C TYR A 243 16.11 -0.31 -3.56
N VAL A 244 16.46 -0.24 -4.84
CA VAL A 244 17.60 -1.01 -5.35
C VAL A 244 18.90 -0.48 -4.76
N GLY A 245 19.06 0.86 -4.70
CA GLY A 245 20.22 1.49 -4.08
C GLY A 245 20.35 1.14 -2.58
N LEU A 246 19.23 1.17 -1.85
CA LEU A 246 19.23 0.81 -0.43
C LEU A 246 19.58 -0.67 -0.21
N ALA A 247 19.08 -1.57 -1.08
CA ALA A 247 19.44 -2.99 -1.03
C ALA A 247 20.91 -3.22 -1.38
N MET A 248 21.47 -2.46 -2.34
CA MET A 248 22.91 -2.50 -2.65
C MET A 248 23.75 -2.03 -1.47
N VAL A 249 23.38 -0.91 -0.83
CA VAL A 249 24.12 -0.37 0.33
C VAL A 249 24.01 -1.33 1.51
N THR A 250 22.80 -1.77 1.86
CA THR A 250 22.57 -2.64 3.02
C THR A 250 23.28 -3.99 2.86
N GLY A 251 23.23 -4.59 1.67
CA GLY A 251 23.91 -5.85 1.38
C GLY A 251 25.39 -5.72 1.03
N GLY A 252 25.87 -4.51 0.71
CA GLY A 252 27.21 -4.28 0.19
C GLY A 252 28.21 -3.69 1.19
N VAL A 253 27.76 -3.14 2.30
CA VAL A 253 28.62 -2.49 3.30
C VAL A 253 29.19 -3.51 4.29
N LEU A 254 28.36 -4.36 4.86
CA LEU A 254 28.73 -5.36 5.86
C LEU A 254 28.74 -6.78 5.29
N PRO A 255 29.49 -7.72 5.93
CA PRO A 255 29.42 -9.14 5.59
C PRO A 255 27.97 -9.68 5.64
N HIS A 256 27.67 -10.63 4.75
CA HIS A 256 26.36 -11.26 4.66
C HIS A 256 25.78 -11.67 6.03
N ASP A 257 26.59 -12.31 6.85
CA ASP A 257 26.15 -12.93 8.10
C ASP A 257 25.79 -11.90 9.19
N GLU A 258 26.21 -10.64 9.03
CA GLU A 258 25.87 -9.53 9.93
C GLU A 258 24.57 -8.81 9.55
N VAL A 259 24.07 -9.01 8.33
CA VAL A 259 22.88 -8.33 7.78
C VAL A 259 21.74 -9.29 7.53
N ALA A 260 22.05 -10.52 7.12
CA ALA A 260 21.01 -11.51 6.75
C ALA A 260 20.10 -11.84 7.93
N GLY A 261 18.81 -11.66 7.75
CA GLY A 261 17.78 -11.87 8.77
C GLY A 261 17.53 -10.69 9.71
N VAL A 262 18.35 -9.64 9.69
CA VAL A 262 18.16 -8.45 10.53
C VAL A 262 16.99 -7.61 10.01
N GLU A 263 16.01 -7.32 10.87
CA GLU A 263 14.78 -6.60 10.51
C GLU A 263 14.95 -5.07 10.43
N THR A 264 16.19 -4.58 10.27
CA THR A 264 16.48 -3.15 10.09
C THR A 264 17.68 -2.95 9.16
N ILE A 265 17.78 -1.75 8.56
CA ILE A 265 18.97 -1.33 7.80
C ILE A 265 20.00 -0.62 8.67
N LEU A 266 19.74 -0.51 9.98
CA LEU A 266 20.57 0.27 10.91
C LEU A 266 22.01 -0.23 11.04
N PRO A 267 22.33 -1.54 11.03
CA PRO A 267 23.71 -1.99 11.09
C PRO A 267 24.57 -1.40 9.96
N ALA A 268 24.13 -1.49 8.72
CA ALA A 268 24.83 -0.92 7.58
C ALA A 268 24.91 0.63 7.66
N ALA A 269 23.84 1.28 8.12
CA ALA A 269 23.85 2.73 8.30
C ALA A 269 24.80 3.19 9.39
N GLN A 270 24.90 2.46 10.51
CA GLN A 270 25.80 2.76 11.61
C GLN A 270 27.27 2.62 11.21
N GLU A 271 27.57 1.66 10.34
CA GLU A 271 28.95 1.43 9.85
C GLU A 271 29.48 2.59 9.00
N ILE A 272 28.60 3.24 8.20
CA ILE A 272 29.04 4.27 7.24
C ILE A 272 28.73 5.70 7.67
N LEU A 273 27.79 5.91 8.61
CA LEU A 273 27.39 7.25 9.02
C LEU A 273 27.93 7.59 10.41
N PRO A 274 28.66 8.71 10.57
CA PRO A 274 29.18 9.11 11.88
C PRO A 274 28.06 9.60 12.81
N GLY A 275 28.15 9.27 14.07
CA GLY A 275 27.35 9.67 15.23
C GLY A 275 26.07 10.47 15.00
N ILE A 276 26.19 11.79 14.84
CA ILE A 276 25.02 12.66 14.67
C ILE A 276 24.33 12.46 13.30
N VAL A 277 25.09 12.19 12.23
CA VAL A 277 24.56 11.95 10.89
C VAL A 277 23.72 10.67 10.86
N TYR A 278 24.16 9.62 11.56
CA TYR A 278 23.41 8.40 11.75
C TYR A 278 22.03 8.66 12.42
N LYS A 279 22.01 9.46 13.49
CA LYS A 279 20.74 9.82 14.16
C LYS A 279 19.81 10.64 13.25
N LEU A 280 20.35 11.61 12.51
CA LEU A 280 19.59 12.39 11.55
C LEU A 280 19.04 11.51 10.40
N PHE A 281 19.85 10.58 9.89
CA PHE A 281 19.40 9.59 8.91
C PHE A 281 18.27 8.72 9.46
N MET A 282 18.40 8.21 10.69
CA MET A 282 17.39 7.35 11.29
C MET A 282 16.04 8.08 11.43
N ILE A 283 16.06 9.36 11.82
CA ILE A 283 14.84 10.19 11.94
C ILE A 283 14.30 10.53 10.55
N GLY A 284 15.09 11.17 9.68
CA GLY A 284 14.66 11.67 8.38
C GLY A 284 14.37 10.58 7.33
N GLY A 285 14.97 9.42 7.48
CA GLY A 285 14.80 8.25 6.61
C GLY A 285 13.77 7.27 7.17
N PRO A 286 14.22 6.21 7.86
CA PRO A 286 13.34 5.10 8.29
C PRO A 286 12.13 5.53 9.10
N ILE A 287 12.30 6.38 10.12
CA ILE A 287 11.18 6.82 10.97
C ILE A 287 10.18 7.64 10.16
N MET A 288 10.63 8.60 9.34
CA MET A 288 9.74 9.37 8.46
C MET A 288 9.03 8.48 7.44
N ALA A 289 9.71 7.50 6.86
CA ALA A 289 9.10 6.53 5.94
C ALA A 289 7.93 5.78 6.59
N ILE A 290 8.11 5.31 7.81
CA ILE A 290 7.07 4.57 8.53
C ILE A 290 5.92 5.50 8.94
N ILE A 291 6.24 6.70 9.42
CA ILE A 291 5.23 7.70 9.82
C ILE A 291 4.37 8.12 8.62
N THR A 292 4.97 8.38 7.45
CA THR A 292 4.21 8.76 6.24
C THR A 292 3.25 7.66 5.80
N THR A 293 3.69 6.41 5.83
CA THR A 293 2.84 5.26 5.50
C THR A 293 1.69 5.11 6.49
N LEU A 294 1.99 5.10 7.79
CA LEU A 294 0.97 5.01 8.84
C LEU A 294 -0.03 6.17 8.78
N ASN A 295 0.44 7.39 8.48
CA ASN A 295 -0.44 8.55 8.32
C ASN A 295 -1.42 8.35 7.14
N GLY A 296 -0.95 7.79 6.02
CA GLY A 296 -1.78 7.50 4.84
C GLY A 296 -2.88 6.46 5.09
N VAL A 297 -2.64 5.52 5.98
CA VAL A 297 -3.52 4.39 6.26
C VAL A 297 -4.90 4.76 6.73
N PHE A 298 -5.02 5.73 7.65
CA PHE A 298 -6.32 6.17 8.14
C PHE A 298 -7.22 6.66 6.99
N ASN A 299 -6.62 7.30 6.00
CA ASN A 299 -7.34 7.78 4.82
C ASN A 299 -7.57 6.68 3.76
N ASP A 300 -6.65 5.73 3.60
CA ASP A 300 -6.86 4.56 2.73
C ASP A 300 -8.12 3.77 3.13
N VAL A 301 -8.37 3.65 4.42
CA VAL A 301 -9.53 2.97 4.99
C VAL A 301 -10.79 3.85 4.95
N ARG A 302 -10.65 5.17 5.13
CA ARG A 302 -11.75 6.13 5.16
C ARG A 302 -12.63 6.06 3.91
N TYR A 303 -12.03 6.15 2.73
CA TYR A 303 -12.78 6.29 1.47
C TYR A 303 -13.66 5.09 1.15
N PRO A 304 -13.17 3.84 1.13
CA PRO A 304 -14.00 2.68 0.82
C PRO A 304 -15.06 2.40 1.90
N ILE A 305 -14.73 2.57 3.18
CA ILE A 305 -15.68 2.35 4.28
C ILE A 305 -16.77 3.41 4.26
N ALA A 306 -16.42 4.68 4.05
CA ALA A 306 -17.40 5.75 3.98
C ALA A 306 -18.37 5.56 2.78
N GLN A 307 -17.85 5.15 1.62
CA GLN A 307 -18.70 4.89 0.47
C GLN A 307 -19.61 3.66 0.70
N ALA A 308 -19.06 2.58 1.24
CA ALA A 308 -19.84 1.39 1.58
C ALA A 308 -20.97 1.69 2.60
N ALA A 309 -20.71 2.59 3.57
CA ALA A 309 -21.74 3.02 4.52
C ALA A 309 -22.82 3.89 3.88
N LYS A 310 -22.47 4.78 2.93
CA LYS A 310 -23.46 5.55 2.15
C LYS A 310 -24.37 4.63 1.37
N ASP A 311 -23.83 3.59 0.78
CA ASP A 311 -24.53 2.63 -0.04
C ASP A 311 -25.39 1.63 0.77
N GLY A 312 -25.25 1.62 2.11
CA GLY A 312 -26.09 0.80 3.01
C GLY A 312 -25.47 -0.54 3.43
N TRP A 313 -24.18 -0.81 3.11
CA TRP A 313 -23.48 -2.00 3.60
C TRP A 313 -23.15 -1.92 5.09
N LEU A 314 -22.97 -0.71 5.61
CA LEU A 314 -22.61 -0.43 6.99
C LEU A 314 -23.58 0.60 7.59
N PRO A 315 -23.71 0.65 8.93
CA PRO A 315 -24.54 1.66 9.58
C PRO A 315 -24.10 3.08 9.23
N LYS A 316 -25.02 3.93 8.79
CA LYS A 316 -24.73 5.34 8.42
C LYS A 316 -24.13 6.16 9.58
N GLY A 317 -24.35 5.74 10.82
CA GLY A 317 -23.77 6.39 12.00
C GLY A 317 -22.23 6.47 11.97
N ILE A 318 -21.55 5.54 11.26
CA ILE A 318 -20.07 5.54 11.15
C ILE A 318 -19.54 6.76 10.35
N LEU A 319 -20.41 7.43 9.58
CA LEU A 319 -20.09 8.61 8.77
C LEU A 319 -20.02 9.92 9.57
N LYS A 320 -20.30 9.90 10.88
CA LYS A 320 -20.24 11.09 11.70
C LYS A 320 -18.85 11.71 11.67
N GLU A 321 -18.80 13.00 11.36
CA GLU A 321 -17.57 13.78 11.29
C GLU A 321 -17.45 14.68 12.54
N ASN A 322 -16.22 14.98 12.93
CA ASN A 322 -15.92 15.96 13.95
C ASN A 322 -15.94 17.38 13.36
N ARG A 323 -15.65 18.40 14.18
CA ARG A 323 -15.60 19.83 13.77
C ARG A 323 -14.57 20.12 12.65
N PHE A 324 -13.64 19.22 12.39
CA PHE A 324 -12.61 19.34 11.36
C PHE A 324 -12.94 18.51 10.09
N GLY A 325 -14.14 17.94 9.98
CA GLY A 325 -14.56 17.10 8.85
C GLY A 325 -13.91 15.72 8.82
N ALA A 326 -13.35 15.25 9.93
CA ALA A 326 -12.75 13.93 10.03
C ALA A 326 -13.77 12.90 10.55
N PRO A 327 -13.92 11.72 9.89
CA PRO A 327 -14.86 10.67 10.30
C PRO A 327 -14.30 9.89 11.49
N TYR A 328 -14.47 10.46 12.69
CA TYR A 328 -13.81 9.98 13.91
C TYR A 328 -14.16 8.52 14.27
N LEU A 329 -15.35 8.04 13.95
CA LEU A 329 -15.72 6.63 14.21
C LEU A 329 -14.97 5.65 13.31
N ILE A 330 -14.75 5.99 12.03
CA ILE A 330 -13.94 5.18 11.12
C ILE A 330 -12.50 5.14 11.61
N TYR A 331 -11.96 6.28 12.05
CA TYR A 331 -10.58 6.36 12.56
C TYR A 331 -10.42 5.62 13.89
N THR A 332 -11.38 5.72 14.81
CA THR A 332 -11.38 4.95 16.07
C THR A 332 -11.43 3.44 15.80
N TYR A 333 -12.29 3.01 14.87
CA TYR A 333 -12.32 1.61 14.42
C TYR A 333 -10.96 1.17 13.87
N THR A 334 -10.36 1.98 13.00
CA THR A 334 -9.04 1.71 12.42
C THR A 334 -7.97 1.58 13.50
N LEU A 335 -7.96 2.50 14.48
CA LEU A 335 -7.05 2.44 15.63
C LEU A 335 -7.19 1.12 16.39
N ILE A 336 -8.41 0.71 16.72
CA ILE A 336 -8.66 -0.56 17.44
C ILE A 336 -8.10 -1.74 16.65
N VAL A 337 -8.40 -1.85 15.35
CA VAL A 337 -7.93 -2.96 14.51
C VAL A 337 -6.41 -2.99 14.41
N VAL A 338 -5.75 -1.83 14.34
CA VAL A 338 -4.28 -1.73 14.32
C VAL A 338 -3.66 -2.15 15.65
N LEU A 339 -4.29 -1.83 16.77
CA LEU A 339 -3.74 -2.15 18.09
C LEU A 339 -3.85 -3.65 18.45
N LEU A 340 -4.84 -4.38 17.92
CA LEU A 340 -5.07 -5.78 18.29
C LEU A 340 -3.83 -6.66 18.07
N PRO A 341 -3.20 -6.76 16.88
CA PRO A 341 -2.02 -7.60 16.69
C PRO A 341 -0.83 -7.19 17.54
N ILE A 342 -0.69 -5.88 17.85
CA ILE A 342 0.38 -5.38 18.72
C ILE A 342 0.16 -5.86 20.15
N ILE A 343 -1.08 -5.86 20.63
CA ILE A 343 -1.43 -6.34 21.97
C ILE A 343 -1.18 -7.85 22.10
N PHE A 344 -1.48 -8.63 21.04
CA PHE A 344 -1.27 -10.07 20.98
C PHE A 344 0.15 -10.49 20.57
N ASP A 345 1.11 -9.56 20.51
CA ASP A 345 2.52 -9.83 20.22
C ASP A 345 2.76 -10.60 18.90
N MET A 346 1.97 -10.28 17.86
CA MET A 346 2.12 -10.89 16.54
C MET A 346 3.33 -10.30 15.81
N SER A 347 4.12 -11.16 15.13
CA SER A 347 5.28 -10.71 14.35
C SER A 347 4.88 -9.99 13.06
N PHE A 348 5.75 -9.09 12.59
CA PHE A 348 5.61 -8.36 11.32
C PHE A 348 5.27 -9.28 10.15
N VAL A 349 6.03 -10.37 9.98
CA VAL A 349 5.86 -11.32 8.86
C VAL A 349 4.51 -12.05 8.97
N THR A 350 4.11 -12.45 10.18
CA THR A 350 2.82 -13.11 10.40
C THR A 350 1.65 -12.21 10.02
N ILE A 351 1.65 -10.96 10.48
CA ILE A 351 0.60 -9.97 10.17
C ILE A 351 0.51 -9.76 8.65
N THR A 352 1.65 -9.57 7.98
CA THR A 352 1.71 -9.35 6.53
C THR A 352 1.15 -10.54 5.75
N ASN A 353 1.50 -11.76 6.11
CA ASN A 353 1.00 -12.95 5.43
C ASN A 353 -0.51 -13.18 5.67
N ILE A 354 -1.01 -12.94 6.89
CA ILE A 354 -2.46 -13.00 7.19
C ILE A 354 -3.22 -11.97 6.34
N PHE A 355 -2.72 -10.74 6.26
CA PHE A 355 -3.30 -9.70 5.42
C PHE A 355 -3.38 -10.13 3.96
N GLN A 356 -2.32 -10.71 3.40
CA GLN A 356 -2.28 -11.20 2.02
C GLN A 356 -3.33 -12.28 1.76
N VAL A 357 -3.49 -13.22 2.69
CA VAL A 357 -4.49 -14.29 2.58
C VAL A 357 -5.91 -13.70 2.59
N ILE A 358 -6.22 -12.82 3.54
CA ILE A 358 -7.56 -12.22 3.68
C ILE A 358 -7.91 -11.36 2.46
N THR A 359 -6.94 -10.62 1.90
CA THR A 359 -7.21 -9.65 0.83
C THR A 359 -7.14 -10.26 -0.57
N PHE A 360 -6.78 -11.53 -0.72
CA PHE A 360 -6.59 -12.17 -2.02
C PHE A 360 -7.80 -12.01 -2.95
N PHE A 361 -8.98 -12.45 -2.52
CA PHE A 361 -10.18 -12.36 -3.36
C PHE A 361 -10.59 -10.93 -3.65
N MET A 362 -10.41 -10.01 -2.71
CA MET A 362 -10.64 -8.59 -2.96
C MET A 362 -9.74 -8.08 -4.09
N ASN A 363 -8.44 -8.34 -4.04
CA ASN A 363 -7.47 -7.87 -5.03
C ASN A 363 -7.78 -8.45 -6.41
N VAL A 364 -8.03 -9.77 -6.50
CA VAL A 364 -8.41 -10.44 -7.76
C VAL A 364 -9.71 -9.83 -8.32
N THR A 365 -10.71 -9.60 -7.47
CA THR A 365 -12.00 -9.02 -7.89
C THR A 365 -11.83 -7.59 -8.41
N VAL A 366 -10.96 -6.78 -7.78
CA VAL A 366 -10.68 -5.41 -8.25
C VAL A 366 -9.99 -5.44 -9.62
N VAL A 367 -8.97 -6.27 -9.82
CA VAL A 367 -8.26 -6.38 -11.11
C VAL A 367 -9.22 -6.89 -12.19
N TYR A 368 -10.05 -7.88 -11.87
CA TYR A 368 -11.09 -8.36 -12.77
C TYR A 368 -12.10 -7.24 -13.13
N ALA A 369 -12.51 -6.42 -12.15
CA ALA A 369 -13.38 -5.28 -12.42
C ALA A 369 -12.73 -4.29 -13.40
N ILE A 370 -11.46 -3.96 -13.21
CA ILE A 370 -10.70 -3.08 -14.11
C ILE A 370 -10.66 -3.64 -15.54
N SER A 371 -10.52 -4.95 -15.73
CA SER A 371 -10.51 -5.56 -17.06
C SER A 371 -11.79 -5.30 -17.86
N ARG A 372 -12.91 -4.95 -17.20
CA ARG A 372 -14.18 -4.63 -17.86
C ARG A 372 -14.28 -3.18 -18.36
N LEU A 373 -13.29 -2.35 -18.04
CA LEU A 373 -13.27 -0.91 -18.37
C LEU A 373 -13.47 -0.63 -19.87
N PRO A 374 -12.75 -1.27 -20.82
CA PRO A 374 -12.92 -1.00 -22.25
C PRO A 374 -14.34 -1.32 -22.77
N LYS A 375 -14.97 -2.34 -22.19
CA LYS A 375 -16.33 -2.75 -22.57
C LYS A 375 -17.40 -1.80 -22.00
N LYS A 376 -17.16 -1.25 -20.81
CA LYS A 376 -18.16 -0.45 -20.08
C LYS A 376 -18.09 1.03 -20.42
N TYR A 377 -16.89 1.54 -20.71
CA TYR A 377 -16.62 2.95 -21.01
C TYR A 377 -15.72 3.09 -22.25
N PRO A 378 -16.14 2.64 -23.46
CA PRO A 378 -15.27 2.55 -24.64
C PRO A 378 -14.75 3.90 -25.11
N ASP A 379 -15.55 4.97 -25.02
CA ASP A 379 -15.16 6.30 -25.50
C ASP A 379 -14.13 6.97 -24.59
N THR A 380 -14.35 6.90 -23.28
CA THR A 380 -13.40 7.42 -22.28
C THR A 380 -12.12 6.61 -22.28
N TRP A 381 -12.22 5.30 -22.45
CA TRP A 381 -11.09 4.39 -22.59
C TRP A 381 -10.15 4.78 -23.74
N LYS A 382 -10.68 5.08 -24.92
CA LYS A 382 -9.89 5.47 -26.11
C LYS A 382 -9.17 6.82 -25.93
N LYS A 383 -9.70 7.72 -25.09
CA LYS A 383 -9.15 9.06 -24.83
C LYS A 383 -8.07 9.07 -23.74
N ASN A 384 -7.83 7.98 -23.05
CA ASN A 384 -6.83 7.90 -22.00
C ASN A 384 -5.41 8.05 -22.59
N LYS A 385 -4.59 8.91 -22.00
CA LYS A 385 -3.17 9.10 -22.40
C LYS A 385 -2.32 7.82 -22.22
N PHE A 386 -2.69 6.94 -21.29
CA PHE A 386 -2.07 5.64 -21.08
C PHE A 386 -2.80 4.52 -21.80
N HIS A 387 -3.49 4.84 -22.92
CA HIS A 387 -4.29 3.90 -23.67
C HIS A 387 -3.45 2.71 -24.14
N LEU A 388 -3.96 1.52 -23.83
CA LEU A 388 -3.49 0.26 -24.38
C LEU A 388 -4.63 -0.36 -25.21
N SER A 389 -4.30 -1.33 -26.08
CA SER A 389 -5.33 -2.20 -26.63
C SER A 389 -6.06 -2.95 -25.51
N SER A 390 -7.31 -3.34 -25.73
CA SER A 390 -8.06 -4.16 -24.76
C SER A 390 -7.32 -5.46 -24.43
N ALA A 391 -6.66 -6.06 -25.43
CA ALA A 391 -5.79 -7.24 -25.25
C ALA A 391 -4.61 -6.92 -24.30
N GLY A 392 -3.95 -5.78 -24.46
CA GLY A 392 -2.88 -5.34 -23.57
C GLY A 392 -3.35 -5.21 -22.11
N LEU A 393 -4.51 -4.59 -21.87
CA LEU A 393 -5.08 -4.52 -20.53
C LEU A 393 -5.36 -5.91 -19.95
N TYR A 394 -5.94 -6.83 -20.74
CA TYR A 394 -6.20 -8.20 -20.29
C TYR A 394 -4.91 -8.93 -19.91
N VAL A 395 -3.82 -8.76 -20.67
CA VAL A 395 -2.51 -9.34 -20.33
C VAL A 395 -2.03 -8.82 -18.98
N PHE A 396 -2.03 -7.49 -18.75
CA PHE A 396 -1.63 -6.93 -17.46
C PHE A 396 -2.53 -7.41 -16.30
N CYS A 397 -3.84 -7.46 -16.49
CA CYS A 397 -4.76 -7.99 -15.50
C CYS A 397 -4.50 -9.46 -15.18
N THR A 398 -4.24 -10.29 -16.20
CA THR A 398 -3.93 -11.72 -16.03
C THR A 398 -2.63 -11.91 -15.26
N ILE A 399 -1.57 -11.19 -15.63
CA ILE A 399 -0.28 -11.23 -14.90
C ILE A 399 -0.49 -10.81 -13.45
N SER A 400 -1.24 -9.74 -13.20
CA SER A 400 -1.57 -9.28 -11.83
C SER A 400 -2.26 -10.38 -11.02
N ILE A 401 -3.27 -11.06 -11.59
CA ILE A 401 -3.99 -12.14 -10.92
C ILE A 401 -3.06 -13.32 -10.61
N ILE A 402 -2.17 -13.68 -11.55
CA ILE A 402 -1.16 -14.74 -11.34
C ILE A 402 -0.25 -14.36 -10.17
N ILE A 403 0.26 -13.13 -10.13
CA ILE A 403 1.14 -12.66 -9.02
C ILE A 403 0.39 -12.70 -7.68
N TYR A 404 -0.86 -12.19 -7.61
CA TYR A 404 -1.67 -12.27 -6.39
C TYR A 404 -1.90 -13.71 -5.95
N THR A 405 -2.11 -14.65 -6.89
CA THR A 405 -2.29 -16.07 -6.58
C THR A 405 -1.02 -16.69 -6.00
N ILE A 406 0.14 -16.37 -6.55
CA ILE A 406 1.44 -16.83 -6.02
C ILE A 406 1.67 -16.28 -4.60
N ILE A 407 1.39 -15.00 -4.38
CA ILE A 407 1.50 -14.35 -3.06
C ILE A 407 0.56 -15.03 -2.03
N PHE A 408 -0.68 -15.32 -2.43
CA PHE A 408 -1.66 -16.00 -1.59
C PHE A 408 -1.20 -17.41 -1.19
N ILE A 409 -0.75 -18.20 -2.17
CA ILE A 409 -0.23 -19.55 -1.93
C ILE A 409 0.98 -19.48 -0.97
N LYS A 410 1.96 -18.62 -1.26
CA LYS A 410 3.12 -18.40 -0.38
C LYS A 410 2.68 -17.97 1.02
N GLY A 411 1.69 -17.05 1.12
CA GLY A 411 1.16 -16.56 2.39
C GLY A 411 0.61 -17.69 3.27
N ILE A 412 -0.23 -18.56 2.71
CA ILE A 412 -0.81 -19.70 3.44
C ILE A 412 0.28 -20.64 3.98
N PHE A 413 1.28 -20.98 3.15
CA PHE A 413 2.34 -21.93 3.55
C PHE A 413 3.43 -21.30 4.43
N SER A 414 3.44 -19.97 4.60
CA SER A 414 4.45 -19.26 5.40
C SER A 414 4.03 -18.97 6.84
N ILE A 415 2.80 -19.27 7.21
CA ILE A 415 2.26 -19.03 8.57
C ILE A 415 1.84 -20.33 9.24
N LYS A 416 1.75 -20.30 10.57
CA LYS A 416 1.27 -21.45 11.36
C LYS A 416 -0.14 -21.83 10.88
N LEU A 417 -0.43 -23.12 10.82
CA LEU A 417 -1.71 -23.66 10.34
C LEU A 417 -2.92 -22.98 10.99
N VAL A 418 -2.86 -22.70 12.30
CA VAL A 418 -3.94 -22.01 13.03
C VAL A 418 -4.23 -20.64 12.42
N TYR A 419 -3.21 -19.83 12.11
CA TYR A 419 -3.40 -18.52 11.49
C TYR A 419 -3.87 -18.62 10.04
N ALA A 420 -3.38 -19.62 9.27
CA ALA A 420 -3.84 -19.87 7.90
C ALA A 420 -5.34 -20.22 7.88
N VAL A 421 -5.76 -21.15 8.71
CA VAL A 421 -7.16 -21.56 8.85
C VAL A 421 -8.03 -20.39 9.31
N SER A 422 -7.60 -19.65 10.33
CA SER A 422 -8.34 -18.47 10.81
C SER A 422 -8.50 -17.40 9.73
N ALA A 423 -7.44 -17.11 8.96
CA ALA A 423 -7.49 -16.13 7.88
C ALA A 423 -8.46 -16.56 6.76
N VAL A 424 -8.44 -17.85 6.39
CA VAL A 424 -9.38 -18.41 5.39
C VAL A 424 -10.82 -18.38 5.92
N ILE A 425 -11.06 -18.72 7.19
CA ILE A 425 -12.40 -18.64 7.80
C ILE A 425 -12.90 -17.20 7.78
N VAL A 426 -12.08 -16.24 8.19
CA VAL A 426 -12.45 -14.81 8.15
C VAL A 426 -12.77 -14.38 6.72
N MET A 427 -11.93 -14.73 5.75
CA MET A 427 -12.15 -14.41 4.34
C MET A 427 -13.47 -14.98 3.82
N VAL A 428 -13.76 -16.27 4.10
CA VAL A 428 -15.01 -16.93 3.69
C VAL A 428 -16.22 -16.29 4.38
N ALA A 429 -16.11 -15.98 5.68
CA ALA A 429 -17.18 -15.29 6.41
C ALA A 429 -17.51 -13.92 5.82
N LEU A 430 -16.49 -13.12 5.47
CA LEU A 430 -16.68 -11.81 4.83
C LEU A 430 -17.38 -11.93 3.46
N ILE A 431 -17.03 -12.94 2.66
CA ILE A 431 -17.68 -13.25 1.39
C ILE A 431 -19.17 -13.60 1.63
N LEU A 432 -19.45 -14.50 2.57
CA LEU A 432 -20.80 -14.96 2.89
C LEU A 432 -21.68 -13.83 3.40
N ILE A 433 -21.18 -12.96 4.27
CA ILE A 433 -21.88 -11.77 4.74
C ILE A 433 -22.24 -10.85 3.56
N GLY A 434 -21.29 -10.58 2.67
CA GLY A 434 -21.51 -9.77 1.47
C GLY A 434 -22.60 -10.36 0.57
N VAL A 435 -22.56 -11.67 0.29
CA VAL A 435 -23.56 -12.39 -0.50
C VAL A 435 -24.94 -12.37 0.18
N TYR A 436 -24.98 -12.62 1.48
CA TYR A 436 -26.24 -12.61 2.25
C TYR A 436 -26.93 -11.25 2.19
N LEU A 437 -26.21 -10.16 2.44
CA LEU A 437 -26.77 -8.82 2.43
C LEU A 437 -27.17 -8.37 1.03
N THR A 438 -26.46 -8.79 -0.01
CA THR A 438 -26.89 -8.57 -1.40
C THR A 438 -28.24 -9.22 -1.67
N ARG A 439 -28.46 -10.46 -1.18
CA ARG A 439 -29.72 -11.19 -1.35
C ARG A 439 -30.86 -10.59 -0.51
N LYS A 440 -30.56 -10.11 0.69
CA LYS A 440 -31.52 -9.42 1.55
C LYS A 440 -32.10 -8.17 0.86
N GLY A 441 -31.29 -7.47 0.06
CA GLY A 441 -31.66 -6.26 -0.67
C GLY A 441 -31.57 -5.00 0.19
N GLY A 442 -31.95 -3.86 -0.39
CA GLY A 442 -31.91 -2.56 0.27
C GLY A 442 -30.60 -1.79 0.09
N ILE A 443 -29.63 -2.36 -0.65
CA ILE A 443 -28.38 -1.70 -1.01
C ILE A 443 -28.64 -0.71 -2.15
N ARG A 444 -28.27 0.54 -1.96
CA ARG A 444 -28.37 1.62 -2.95
C ARG A 444 -26.98 2.11 -3.31
N ILE A 445 -26.44 1.65 -4.44
CA ILE A 445 -25.10 2.04 -4.90
C ILE A 445 -25.15 3.45 -5.47
N GLU A 446 -24.46 4.38 -4.84
CA GLU A 446 -24.23 5.70 -5.42
C GLU A 446 -23.05 5.64 -6.41
N THR A 447 -23.18 6.31 -7.57
CA THR A 447 -22.05 6.46 -8.50
C THR A 447 -20.88 7.10 -7.76
N SER A 448 -19.74 6.48 -7.82
CA SER A 448 -18.50 6.90 -7.13
C SER A 448 -17.24 6.75 -8.00
N ILE A 449 -17.45 6.50 -9.28
CA ILE A 449 -16.46 6.70 -10.34
C ILE A 449 -17.11 7.50 -11.47
N TRP A 450 -16.43 8.51 -11.98
CA TRP A 450 -16.94 9.41 -13.02
C TRP A 450 -15.98 9.50 -14.20
N GLN A 451 -16.55 9.79 -15.38
CA GLN A 451 -15.75 10.20 -16.53
C GLN A 451 -15.17 11.61 -16.26
N PRO A 452 -13.99 11.95 -16.83
CA PRO A 452 -13.41 13.26 -16.63
C PRO A 452 -14.36 14.38 -17.09
N ALA A 453 -14.42 15.48 -16.34
CA ALA A 453 -15.15 16.68 -16.71
C ALA A 453 -14.68 17.23 -18.06
N GLU A 454 -15.54 18.01 -18.73
CA GLU A 454 -15.17 18.59 -20.04
C GLU A 454 -14.00 19.55 -19.96
N GLU A 455 -13.83 20.25 -18.84
CA GLU A 455 -12.67 21.09 -18.55
C GLU A 455 -11.35 20.31 -18.49
N GLU A 456 -11.35 19.10 -17.97
CA GLU A 456 -10.17 18.21 -17.98
C GLU A 456 -9.87 17.62 -19.37
N LYS A 457 -10.83 17.64 -20.31
CA LYS A 457 -10.65 17.09 -21.66
C LYS A 457 -9.93 18.07 -22.59
N ASN A 458 -10.06 19.36 -22.35
CA ASN A 458 -9.59 20.43 -23.25
C ASN A 458 -8.19 20.97 -22.88
N GLU A 459 -7.61 20.60 -21.74
CA GLU A 459 -6.23 20.88 -21.33
C GLU A 459 -5.29 19.68 -21.61
#